data_8fa656cc5344dc7c4132224fd0adee3b
#
_entry.id   8fa656cc5344dc7c4132224fd0adee3b
#
_cell.length_a   1.000
_cell.length_b   1.000
_cell.length_c   1.000
_cell.angle_alpha   90.00
_cell.angle_beta   90.00
_cell.angle_gamma   90.00
#
_symmetry.space_group_name_H-M   'P 1'
#
loop_
_entity.id
_entity.type
_entity.pdbx_description
1 polymer ?
#
loop_
_entity_poly.entity_id
_entity_poly.type
_entity_poly.pdbx_seq_one_letter_code
_entity_poly.pdbx_strand_id
1 'polypeptide(L)' 'MPSIGIYSWELFTIFGVENIMRIGSTGAMQENINLRDIVIGQGACTDSNWAGQYHLPGTFAPIADYHMLE' A
#
# COMPACT_ATOMS: atom_id res chain seq x y z
N MET A 1 6.26 -7.49 4.93
CA MET A 1 5.76 -6.11 4.90
C MET A 1 5.10 -5.60 6.18
N PRO A 2 5.00 -6.38 7.25
CA PRO A 2 4.40 -5.84 8.49
C PRO A 2 5.14 -4.64 9.06
N SER A 3 6.44 -4.54 8.81
CA SER A 3 7.27 -3.41 9.27
C SER A 3 6.83 -2.05 8.71
N ILE A 4 6.13 -2.02 7.56
CA ILE A 4 5.62 -0.76 7.03
C ILE A 4 4.59 -0.13 7.96
N GLY A 5 3.88 -0.95 8.74
CA GLY A 5 2.96 -0.45 9.75
C GLY A 5 3.66 0.34 10.85
N ILE A 6 4.85 -0.10 11.25
CA ILE A 6 5.65 0.59 12.26
C ILE A 6 6.12 1.94 11.74
N TYR A 7 6.68 1.98 10.54
CA TYR A 7 7.17 3.23 9.93
C TYR A 7 6.02 4.20 9.65
N SER A 8 4.89 3.69 9.15
CA SER A 8 3.72 4.54 8.88
C SER A 8 3.17 5.15 10.16
N TRP A 9 3.08 4.36 11.24
CA TRP A 9 2.62 4.85 12.53
C TRP A 9 3.52 5.99 13.04
N GLU A 10 4.84 5.82 12.94
CA GLU A 10 5.79 6.83 13.36
C GLU A 10 5.67 8.11 12.52
N LEU A 11 5.55 7.96 11.19
CA LEU A 11 5.41 9.11 10.31
C LEU A 11 4.14 9.91 10.59
N PHE A 12 3.01 9.23 10.81
CA PHE A 12 1.75 9.91 11.10
C PHE A 12 1.72 10.52 12.49
N THR A 13 2.23 9.85 13.50
CA THR A 13 2.07 10.27 14.90
C THR A 13 3.19 11.20 15.37
N ILE A 14 4.43 10.94 14.96
CA ILE A 14 5.60 11.70 15.44
C ILE A 14 5.91 12.88 14.52
N PHE A 15 5.88 12.66 13.22
CA PHE A 15 6.27 13.68 12.23
C PHE A 15 5.09 14.44 11.63
N GLY A 16 3.86 14.08 11.98
CA GLY A 16 2.66 14.78 11.52
C GLY A 16 2.40 14.67 10.02
N VAL A 17 2.86 13.60 9.39
CA VAL A 17 2.65 13.35 7.96
C VAL A 17 1.18 13.04 7.71
N GLU A 18 0.60 13.65 6.70
CA GLU A 18 -0.81 13.43 6.33
C GLU A 18 -0.98 12.40 5.22
N ASN A 19 0.00 12.31 4.31
CA ASN A 19 -0.07 11.41 3.16
C ASN A 19 1.24 10.64 3.03
N ILE A 20 1.15 9.38 2.62
CA ILE A 20 2.30 8.52 2.37
C ILE A 20 2.19 7.91 0.99
N MET A 21 3.26 8.00 0.22
CA MET A 21 3.37 7.36 -1.09
C MET A 21 4.58 6.45 -1.08
N ARG A 22 4.38 5.16 -1.40
CA ARG A 22 5.48 4.22 -1.52
C ARG A 22 5.91 4.09 -2.97
N ILE A 23 7.18 4.29 -3.21
CA ILE A 23 7.79 4.13 -4.53
C ILE A 23 8.76 2.96 -4.47
N GLY A 24 8.66 2.07 -5.43
CA GLY A 24 9.52 0.89 -5.48
C GLY A 24 9.50 0.24 -6.84
N SER A 25 10.24 -0.85 -6.97
CA SER A 25 10.27 -1.66 -8.18
C SER A 25 9.35 -2.87 -8.04
N THR A 26 8.86 -3.35 -9.16
CA THR A 26 7.99 -4.52 -9.21
C THR A 26 8.26 -5.32 -10.47
N GLY A 27 7.94 -6.61 -10.42
CA GLY A 27 7.94 -7.47 -11.59
C GLY A 27 6.61 -7.38 -12.34
N ALA A 28 6.64 -7.65 -13.63
CA ALA A 28 5.46 -7.68 -14.47
C ALA A 28 5.11 -9.10 -14.87
N MET A 29 3.83 -9.41 -14.91
CA MET A 29 3.31 -10.71 -15.35
C MET A 29 2.53 -10.63 -16.66
N GLN A 30 2.39 -9.44 -17.24
CA GLN A 30 1.70 -9.23 -18.51
C GLN A 30 2.70 -8.84 -19.60
N GLU A 31 2.46 -9.30 -20.82
CA GLU A 31 3.36 -9.06 -21.94
C GLU A 31 3.36 -7.61 -22.42
N ASN A 32 2.26 -6.89 -22.19
CA ASN A 32 2.13 -5.49 -22.60
C ASN A 32 2.83 -4.49 -21.68
N ILE A 33 3.49 -4.97 -20.65
CA ILE A 33 4.22 -4.11 -19.71
C ILE A 33 5.71 -4.22 -20.02
N ASN A 34 6.34 -3.10 -20.28
CA ASN A 34 7.76 -3.00 -20.64
C ASN A 34 8.59 -2.48 -19.49
N LEU A 35 9.90 -2.64 -19.60
CA LEU A 35 10.84 -2.03 -18.66
C LEU A 35 10.69 -0.52 -18.67
N ARG A 36 10.79 0.09 -17.49
CA ARG A 36 10.63 1.52 -17.25
C ARG A 36 9.19 2.02 -17.32
N ASP A 37 8.23 1.14 -17.46
CA ASP A 37 6.84 1.52 -17.32
C ASP A 37 6.53 1.85 -15.86
N ILE A 38 5.64 2.82 -15.66
CA ILE A 38 5.17 3.20 -14.33
C ILE A 38 3.84 2.50 -14.08
N VAL A 39 3.77 1.76 -12.98
CA VAL A 39 2.55 1.06 -12.58
C VAL A 39 2.03 1.70 -11.30
N ILE A 40 0.81 2.17 -11.33
CA ILE A 40 0.16 2.77 -10.18
C ILE A 40 -0.81 1.75 -9.58
N GLY A 41 -0.57 1.36 -8.34
CA GLY A 41 -1.42 0.40 -7.65
C GLY A 41 -2.66 1.07 -7.10
N GLN A 42 -3.82 0.69 -7.63
CA GLN A 42 -5.10 1.17 -7.12
C GLN A 42 -5.61 0.32 -5.96
N GLY A 43 -5.48 -0.99 -6.07
CA GLY A 43 -5.90 -1.91 -5.05
C GLY A 43 -5.17 -3.23 -5.16
N ALA A 44 -5.27 -4.04 -4.14
CA ALA A 44 -4.60 -5.34 -4.10
C ALA A 44 -5.45 -6.35 -3.35
N CYS A 45 -5.10 -7.63 -3.51
CA CYS A 45 -5.63 -8.69 -2.68
C CYS A 45 -4.61 -9.01 -1.59
N THR A 46 -5.11 -9.51 -0.48
CA THR A 46 -4.22 -9.95 0.60
C THR A 46 -4.82 -11.14 1.33
N ASP A 47 -3.96 -12.04 1.74
CA ASP A 47 -4.31 -13.13 2.65
C ASP A 47 -3.65 -12.94 4.02
N SER A 48 -3.06 -11.78 4.25
CA SER A 48 -2.40 -11.48 5.52
C SER A 48 -3.42 -11.20 6.62
N ASN A 49 -3.01 -11.42 7.87
CA ASN A 49 -3.82 -11.10 9.03
C ASN A 49 -3.43 -9.75 9.65
N TRP A 50 -2.87 -8.85 8.84
CA TRP A 50 -2.40 -7.56 9.35
C TRP A 50 -3.55 -6.73 9.93
N ALA A 51 -4.66 -6.64 9.20
CA ALA A 51 -5.84 -5.90 9.67
C ALA A 51 -6.48 -6.58 10.90
N GLY A 52 -6.38 -7.92 11.00
CA GLY A 52 -6.89 -8.65 12.14
C GLY A 52 -6.21 -8.30 13.46
N GLN A 53 -4.97 -7.83 13.41
CA GLN A 53 -4.25 -7.39 14.60
C GLN A 53 -4.84 -6.12 15.23
N TYR A 54 -5.64 -5.38 14.48
CA TYR A 54 -6.36 -4.21 14.96
C TYR A 54 -7.77 -4.52 15.41
N HIS A 55 -8.12 -5.82 15.49
CA HIS A 55 -9.45 -6.30 15.90
C HIS A 55 -10.58 -5.78 15.01
N LEU A 56 -10.29 -5.56 13.73
CA LEU A 56 -11.29 -5.15 12.75
C LEU A 56 -12.10 -6.35 12.29
N PRO A 57 -13.44 -6.24 12.19
CA PRO A 57 -14.26 -7.34 11.71
C PRO A 57 -14.14 -7.53 10.20
N GLY A 58 -14.10 -8.78 9.76
CA GLY A 58 -14.07 -9.12 8.33
C GLY A 58 -12.71 -8.95 7.69
N THR A 59 -12.71 -8.92 6.36
CA THR A 59 -11.51 -8.76 5.55
C THR A 59 -11.62 -7.51 4.71
N PHE A 60 -10.48 -6.85 4.50
CA PHE A 60 -10.43 -5.58 3.78
C PHE A 60 -9.38 -5.67 2.67
N ALA A 61 -9.73 -5.21 1.47
CA ALA A 61 -8.78 -5.06 0.40
C ALA A 61 -8.03 -3.74 0.58
N PRO A 62 -6.68 -3.75 0.56
CA PRO A 62 -5.94 -2.48 0.56
C PRO A 62 -6.18 -1.74 -0.75
N ILE A 63 -6.57 -0.50 -0.63
CA ILE A 63 -6.79 0.39 -1.77
C ILE A 63 -6.05 1.70 -1.58
N ALA A 64 -5.65 2.31 -2.67
CA ALA A 64 -4.98 3.59 -2.65
C ALA A 64 -5.97 4.74 -2.45
N ASP A 65 -5.47 5.84 -1.92
CA ASP A 65 -6.26 7.05 -1.80
C ASP A 65 -6.63 7.61 -3.18
N TYR A 66 -7.91 7.89 -3.39
CA TYR A 66 -8.42 8.35 -4.69
C TYR A 66 -7.79 9.65 -5.13
N HIS A 67 -7.65 10.61 -4.22
CA HIS A 67 -7.09 11.92 -4.55
C HIS A 67 -5.61 11.85 -4.91
N MET A 68 -4.87 10.92 -4.31
CA MET A 68 -3.46 10.72 -4.63
C MET A 68 -3.26 9.97 -5.95
N LEU A 69 -4.27 9.23 -6.42
CA LEU A 69 -4.21 8.55 -7.72
C LEU A 69 -4.40 9.52 -8.88
N GLU A 70 -5.08 10.61 -8.67
CA GLU A 70 -5.23 11.64 -9.68
C GLU A 70 -3.88 12.32 -9.95
#